data_deae90de083aa7a9221d3af58ba9d64c
#
_entry.id   deae90de083aa7a9221d3af58ba9d64c
#
_cell.length_a   1.000
_cell.length_b   1.000
_cell.length_c   1.000
_cell.angle_alpha   90.00
_cell.angle_beta   90.00
_cell.angle_gamma   90.00
#
_symmetry.space_group_name_H-M   'P 1'
#
loop_
_entity.id
_entity.type
_entity.pdbx_description
1 polymer ?
#
loop_
_entity_poly.entity_id
_entity_poly.type
_entity_poly.pdbx_seq_one_letter_code
_entity_poly.pdbx_strand_id
1 'polypeptide(L)'
;MDRYLPLVLFLGIVLWQCDSTKENKTTYHSHKLDTVPYSESVQVGDMLYISGQIANVDDDYNKIVEGGIRPQVNQTMINIQNILKKHNATMDDVVKCTCILANGDDWGPMSEEYVKYFKSHKPARTTFGGAELGDGILVEIECIAKL
;
A
#
# COMPACT_ATOMS: atom_id res chain seq x y z
N MET A 1 26.12 -24.66 70.98
CA MET A 1 26.41 -25.24 69.65
C MET A 1 25.43 -24.60 68.69
N ASP A 2 25.78 -23.42 68.17
CA ASP A 2 24.89 -22.63 67.35
C ASP A 2 25.27 -22.84 65.86
N ARG A 3 24.34 -23.42 65.13
CA ARG A 3 24.50 -23.67 63.68
C ARG A 3 23.90 -22.49 62.93
N TYR A 4 24.75 -21.58 62.49
CA TYR A 4 24.32 -20.53 61.53
C TYR A 4 24.19 -21.14 60.11
N LEU A 5 23.00 -21.06 59.53
CA LEU A 5 22.70 -21.46 58.18
C LEU A 5 22.90 -20.22 57.30
N PRO A 6 23.76 -20.23 56.24
CA PRO A 6 23.93 -19.06 55.39
C PRO A 6 22.74 -18.92 54.45
N LEU A 7 22.11 -17.77 54.47
CA LEU A 7 21.07 -17.35 53.54
C LEU A 7 21.72 -17.03 52.19
N VAL A 8 21.57 -17.94 51.25
CA VAL A 8 22.04 -17.68 49.84
C VAL A 8 21.00 -16.83 49.17
N LEU A 9 21.32 -15.55 48.97
CA LEU A 9 20.51 -14.62 48.18
C LEU A 9 20.73 -14.93 46.67
N PHE A 10 19.71 -15.54 46.04
CA PHE A 10 19.68 -15.67 44.58
C PHE A 10 19.33 -14.31 43.99
N LEU A 11 20.35 -13.58 43.50
CA LEU A 11 20.13 -12.39 42.66
C LEU A 11 19.70 -12.85 41.26
N GLY A 12 18.41 -12.89 41.01
CA GLY A 12 17.86 -13.12 39.65
C GLY A 12 18.23 -11.96 38.74
N ILE A 13 19.22 -12.18 37.86
CA ILE A 13 19.51 -11.26 36.77
C ILE A 13 18.39 -11.41 35.77
N VAL A 14 17.44 -10.50 35.78
CA VAL A 14 16.48 -10.32 34.70
C VAL A 14 17.25 -9.74 33.50
N LEU A 15 17.69 -10.62 32.63
CA LEU A 15 18.18 -10.20 31.31
C LEU A 15 16.99 -9.63 30.51
N TRP A 16 16.87 -8.32 30.50
CA TRP A 16 16.01 -7.61 29.56
C TRP A 16 16.61 -7.85 28.18
N GLN A 17 16.10 -8.85 27.46
CA GLN A 17 16.39 -9.00 26.06
C GLN A 17 15.85 -7.74 25.37
N CYS A 18 16.78 -6.86 24.99
CA CYS A 18 16.51 -5.80 24.07
C CYS A 18 16.06 -6.48 22.77
N ASP A 19 14.77 -6.36 22.45
CA ASP A 19 14.19 -6.91 21.23
C ASP A 19 15.00 -6.32 20.06
N SER A 20 15.59 -7.20 19.28
CA SER A 20 16.44 -6.80 18.15
C SER A 20 15.59 -5.89 17.25
N THR A 21 15.97 -4.63 17.14
CA THR A 21 15.41 -3.70 16.17
C THR A 21 15.36 -4.40 14.82
N LYS A 22 14.14 -4.74 14.34
CA LYS A 22 13.96 -5.22 12.97
C LYS A 22 14.65 -4.20 12.08
N GLU A 23 15.76 -4.59 11.46
CA GLU A 23 16.47 -3.76 10.52
C GLU A 23 15.46 -3.35 9.44
N ASN A 24 15.22 -2.05 9.28
CA ASN A 24 14.27 -1.53 8.28
C ASN A 24 14.85 -1.75 6.88
N LYS A 25 14.91 -3.01 6.46
CA LYS A 25 15.39 -3.39 5.13
C LYS A 25 14.48 -2.77 4.08
N THR A 26 15.08 -2.06 3.13
CA THR A 26 14.37 -1.57 1.94
C THR A 26 14.52 -2.57 0.81
N THR A 27 13.39 -2.93 0.19
CA THR A 27 13.33 -3.82 -0.97
C THR A 27 12.56 -3.14 -2.10
N TYR A 28 13.16 -3.07 -3.28
CA TYR A 28 12.56 -2.51 -4.49
C TYR A 28 11.99 -3.66 -5.32
N HIS A 29 10.71 -3.60 -5.64
CA HIS A 29 10.04 -4.59 -6.48
C HIS A 29 9.90 -4.02 -7.89
N SER A 30 10.67 -4.57 -8.82
CA SER A 30 10.70 -4.10 -10.20
C SER A 30 9.35 -4.25 -10.87
N HIS A 31 9.01 -3.31 -11.73
CA HIS A 31 7.88 -3.44 -12.63
C HIS A 31 8.14 -4.58 -13.63
N LYS A 32 7.09 -5.23 -14.12
CA LYS A 32 7.18 -6.29 -15.14
C LYS A 32 7.79 -5.77 -16.45
N LEU A 33 7.55 -4.51 -16.77
CA LEU A 33 8.15 -3.83 -17.93
C LEU A 33 9.46 -3.17 -17.52
N ASP A 34 10.57 -3.64 -18.05
CA ASP A 34 11.92 -3.09 -17.77
C ASP A 34 12.11 -1.65 -18.30
N THR A 35 11.16 -1.15 -19.11
CA THR A 35 11.23 0.18 -19.73
C THR A 35 10.69 1.31 -18.88
N VAL A 36 9.97 1.01 -17.80
CA VAL A 36 9.45 2.05 -16.89
C VAL A 36 10.53 2.52 -15.92
N PRO A 37 10.61 3.84 -15.62
CA PRO A 37 11.69 4.42 -14.80
C PRO A 37 11.44 4.31 -13.28
N TYR A 38 10.54 3.44 -12.83
CA TYR A 38 10.15 3.29 -11.41
C TYR A 38 9.89 1.83 -11.03
N SER A 39 9.93 1.54 -9.74
CA SER A 39 9.52 0.25 -9.19
C SER A 39 8.00 0.12 -9.14
N GLU A 40 7.46 -1.09 -9.30
CA GLU A 40 6.04 -1.35 -9.08
C GLU A 40 5.64 -1.02 -7.63
N SER A 41 6.51 -1.39 -6.69
CA SER A 41 6.37 -1.05 -5.28
C SER A 41 7.73 -1.03 -4.57
N VAL A 42 7.78 -0.36 -3.41
CA VAL A 42 8.96 -0.35 -2.54
C VAL A 42 8.50 -0.74 -1.13
N GLN A 43 9.15 -1.75 -0.55
CA GLN A 43 8.92 -2.14 0.83
C GLN A 43 10.01 -1.58 1.74
N VAL A 44 9.62 -0.91 2.84
CA VAL A 44 10.52 -0.42 3.89
C VAL A 44 10.04 -0.96 5.24
N GLY A 45 10.74 -1.93 5.77
CA GLY A 45 10.29 -2.64 6.95
C GLY A 45 8.96 -3.37 6.71
N ASP A 46 7.92 -2.97 7.41
CA ASP A 46 6.54 -3.46 7.28
C ASP A 46 5.63 -2.55 6.44
N MET A 47 6.19 -1.49 5.82
CA MET A 47 5.45 -0.58 4.97
C MET A 47 5.70 -0.87 3.50
N LEU A 48 4.62 -0.97 2.72
CA LEU A 48 4.65 -1.15 1.27
C LEU A 48 4.12 0.11 0.59
N TYR A 49 4.96 0.72 -0.22
CA TYR A 49 4.63 1.89 -1.05
C TYR A 49 4.37 1.40 -2.47
N ILE A 50 3.14 1.53 -2.95
CA ILE A 50 2.71 1.10 -4.28
C ILE A 50 2.70 2.33 -5.18
N SER A 51 3.40 2.25 -6.31
CA SER A 51 3.40 3.32 -7.32
C SER A 51 2.02 3.56 -7.91
N GLY A 52 1.79 4.76 -8.45
CA GLY A 52 0.54 5.13 -9.08
C GLY A 52 0.07 4.08 -10.07
N GLN A 53 -1.18 3.66 -9.92
CA GLN A 53 -1.86 2.72 -10.80
C GLN A 53 -2.94 3.45 -11.59
N ILE A 54 -3.07 3.10 -12.85
CA ILE A 54 -4.10 3.58 -13.77
C ILE A 54 -4.99 2.42 -14.22
N ALA A 55 -5.96 2.69 -15.07
CA ALA A 55 -6.93 1.69 -15.54
C ALA A 55 -6.43 0.86 -16.73
N ASN A 56 -5.15 0.53 -16.78
CA ASN A 56 -4.59 -0.33 -17.82
C ASN A 56 -4.93 -1.79 -17.60
N VAL A 57 -5.02 -2.56 -18.69
CA VAL A 57 -5.31 -3.99 -18.70
C VAL A 57 -4.06 -4.75 -19.15
N ASP A 58 -3.80 -5.91 -18.55
CA ASP A 58 -2.68 -6.80 -18.90
C ASP A 58 -1.28 -6.15 -18.80
N ASP A 59 -1.11 -5.16 -17.93
CA ASP A 59 0.10 -4.34 -17.82
C ASP A 59 0.45 -3.57 -19.12
N ASP A 60 -0.51 -3.40 -20.03
CA ASP A 60 -0.35 -2.67 -21.28
C ASP A 60 -0.89 -1.24 -21.13
N TYR A 61 0.00 -0.27 -21.01
CA TYR A 61 -0.35 1.15 -20.84
C TYR A 61 -1.10 1.76 -22.06
N ASN A 62 -1.13 1.07 -23.20
CA ASN A 62 -1.92 1.50 -24.37
C ASN A 62 -3.36 0.98 -24.32
N LYS A 63 -3.69 0.10 -23.34
CA LYS A 63 -5.02 -0.50 -23.18
C LYS A 63 -5.70 0.05 -21.94
N ILE A 64 -6.20 1.26 -22.02
CA ILE A 64 -6.96 1.89 -20.93
C ILE A 64 -8.43 1.47 -21.03
N VAL A 65 -9.03 1.10 -19.89
CA VAL A 65 -10.46 0.75 -19.82
C VAL A 65 -11.31 1.96 -20.20
N GLU A 66 -12.22 1.73 -21.15
CA GLU A 66 -13.20 2.73 -21.61
C GLU A 66 -14.45 2.75 -20.70
N GLY A 67 -15.34 3.72 -20.93
CA GLY A 67 -16.64 3.82 -20.25
C GLY A 67 -16.68 4.81 -19.09
N GLY A 68 -15.66 5.67 -18.97
CA GLY A 68 -15.63 6.76 -18.01
C GLY A 68 -15.01 6.41 -16.67
N ILE A 69 -15.21 7.29 -15.68
CA ILE A 69 -14.48 7.24 -14.40
C ILE A 69 -14.74 5.95 -13.60
N ARG A 70 -15.97 5.44 -13.53
CA ARG A 70 -16.31 4.27 -12.70
C ARG A 70 -15.60 2.98 -13.16
N PRO A 71 -15.64 2.57 -14.44
CA PRO A 71 -14.87 1.43 -14.92
C PRO A 71 -13.38 1.61 -14.73
N GLN A 72 -12.85 2.83 -14.89
CA GLN A 72 -11.43 3.09 -14.68
C GLN A 72 -11.04 2.96 -13.22
N VAL A 73 -11.79 3.51 -12.28
CA VAL A 73 -11.54 3.30 -10.83
C VAL A 73 -11.58 1.82 -10.48
N ASN A 74 -12.57 1.08 -10.98
CA ASN A 74 -12.66 -0.35 -10.74
C ASN A 74 -11.40 -1.09 -11.21
N GLN A 75 -10.94 -0.85 -12.43
CA GLN A 75 -9.72 -1.49 -12.95
C GLN A 75 -8.47 -1.08 -12.17
N THR A 76 -8.31 0.21 -11.87
CA THR A 76 -7.20 0.73 -11.08
C THR A 76 -7.12 0.04 -9.71
N MET A 77 -8.25 -0.12 -9.02
CA MET A 77 -8.32 -0.81 -7.73
C MET A 77 -8.02 -2.30 -7.84
N ILE A 78 -8.41 -2.96 -8.95
CA ILE A 78 -8.02 -4.35 -9.24
C ILE A 78 -6.49 -4.45 -9.41
N ASN A 79 -5.87 -3.51 -10.11
CA ASN A 79 -4.42 -3.49 -10.29
C ASN A 79 -3.70 -3.35 -8.93
N ILE A 80 -4.16 -2.45 -8.05
CA ILE A 80 -3.65 -2.33 -6.67
C ILE A 80 -3.83 -3.64 -5.89
N GLN A 81 -5.01 -4.28 -5.95
CA GLN A 81 -5.23 -5.59 -5.31
C GLN A 81 -4.26 -6.66 -5.79
N ASN A 82 -3.94 -6.67 -7.08
CA ASN A 82 -3.01 -7.65 -7.65
C ASN A 82 -1.58 -7.43 -7.13
N ILE A 83 -1.15 -6.18 -6.96
CA ILE A 83 0.14 -5.85 -6.34
C ILE A 83 0.14 -6.29 -4.87
N LEU A 84 -0.89 -5.93 -4.09
CA LEU A 84 -1.00 -6.35 -2.68
C LEU A 84 -0.92 -7.87 -2.51
N LYS A 85 -1.59 -8.64 -3.37
CA LYS A 85 -1.53 -10.11 -3.36
C LYS A 85 -0.13 -10.67 -3.55
N LYS A 86 0.73 -10.03 -4.35
CA LYS A 86 2.14 -10.43 -4.51
C LYS A 86 2.92 -10.34 -3.17
N HIS A 87 2.44 -9.50 -2.26
CA HIS A 87 3.00 -9.28 -0.92
C HIS A 87 2.22 -9.99 0.20
N ASN A 88 1.30 -10.91 -0.13
CA ASN A 88 0.39 -11.58 0.81
C ASN A 88 -0.49 -10.59 1.61
N ALA A 89 -0.77 -9.42 1.04
CA ALA A 89 -1.58 -8.36 1.62
C ALA A 89 -2.94 -8.23 0.89
N THR A 90 -3.84 -7.49 1.52
CA THR A 90 -5.21 -7.25 1.06
C THR A 90 -5.52 -5.76 1.08
N MET A 91 -6.71 -5.36 0.63
CA MET A 91 -7.17 -3.97 0.75
C MET A 91 -7.35 -3.52 2.20
N ASP A 92 -7.54 -4.45 3.14
CA ASP A 92 -7.66 -4.14 4.56
C ASP A 92 -6.30 -3.73 5.20
N ASP A 93 -5.19 -4.01 4.52
CA ASP A 93 -3.84 -3.61 4.95
C ASP A 93 -3.47 -2.20 4.44
N VAL A 94 -4.28 -1.61 3.54
CA VAL A 94 -4.05 -0.27 3.01
C VAL A 94 -4.36 0.79 4.06
N VAL A 95 -3.39 1.66 4.33
CA VAL A 95 -3.50 2.72 5.35
C VAL A 95 -3.64 4.12 4.76
N LYS A 96 -3.19 4.32 3.52
CA LYS A 96 -3.25 5.61 2.83
C LYS A 96 -3.43 5.40 1.32
N CYS A 97 -4.24 6.26 0.69
CA CYS A 97 -4.27 6.41 -0.76
C CYS A 97 -4.20 7.90 -1.17
N THR A 98 -3.58 8.16 -2.30
CA THR A 98 -3.70 9.43 -3.03
C THR A 98 -4.42 9.15 -4.35
N CYS A 99 -5.52 9.86 -4.60
CA CYS A 99 -6.29 9.76 -5.82
C CYS A 99 -6.11 11.03 -6.65
N ILE A 100 -5.68 10.89 -7.88
CA ILE A 100 -5.43 11.96 -8.83
C ILE A 100 -6.45 11.82 -9.95
N LEU A 101 -7.22 12.88 -10.23
CA LEU A 101 -8.26 12.89 -11.24
C LEU A 101 -7.91 13.86 -12.37
N ALA A 102 -8.17 13.44 -13.60
CA ALA A 102 -8.08 14.34 -14.76
C ALA A 102 -9.12 15.47 -14.67
N ASN A 103 -10.32 15.16 -14.17
CA ASN A 103 -11.38 16.15 -13.92
C ASN A 103 -11.86 16.11 -12.47
N GLY A 104 -11.92 17.27 -11.81
CA GLY A 104 -12.43 17.40 -10.44
C GLY A 104 -13.91 17.04 -10.29
N ASP A 105 -14.71 17.15 -11.35
CA ASP A 105 -16.13 16.79 -11.35
C ASP A 105 -16.35 15.27 -11.16
N ASP A 106 -15.34 14.46 -11.43
CA ASP A 106 -15.35 13.01 -11.23
C ASP A 106 -15.17 12.57 -9.77
N TRP A 107 -14.97 13.51 -8.82
CA TRP A 107 -14.75 13.19 -7.40
C TRP A 107 -15.86 12.31 -6.79
N GLY A 108 -17.12 12.66 -7.02
CA GLY A 108 -18.26 11.90 -6.50
C GLY A 108 -18.32 10.48 -7.04
N PRO A 109 -18.45 10.31 -8.37
CA PRO A 109 -18.47 8.99 -9.01
C PRO A 109 -17.24 8.12 -8.69
N MET A 110 -16.04 8.72 -8.63
CA MET A 110 -14.81 8.04 -8.21
C MET A 110 -14.94 7.52 -6.78
N SER A 111 -15.38 8.38 -5.84
CA SER A 111 -15.48 8.01 -4.42
C SER A 111 -16.48 6.89 -4.18
N GLU A 112 -17.60 6.87 -4.89
CA GLU A 112 -18.62 5.81 -4.80
C GLU A 112 -18.09 4.46 -5.28
N GLU A 113 -17.22 4.42 -6.30
CA GLU A 113 -16.60 3.20 -6.79
C GLU A 113 -15.46 2.74 -5.88
N TYR A 114 -14.57 3.66 -5.50
CA TYR A 114 -13.42 3.45 -4.64
C TYR A 114 -13.81 2.81 -3.30
N VAL A 115 -14.86 3.30 -2.64
CA VAL A 115 -15.23 2.84 -1.30
C VAL A 115 -15.66 1.37 -1.24
N LYS A 116 -16.06 0.78 -2.36
CA LYS A 116 -16.49 -0.63 -2.45
C LYS A 116 -15.37 -1.62 -2.14
N TYR A 117 -14.12 -1.19 -2.25
CA TYR A 117 -12.94 -2.00 -2.02
C TYR A 117 -12.53 -2.10 -0.55
N PHE A 118 -13.06 -1.23 0.32
CA PHE A 118 -12.72 -1.16 1.75
C PHE A 118 -13.90 -1.59 2.60
N LYS A 119 -13.86 -2.83 3.09
CA LYS A 119 -14.97 -3.46 3.82
C LYS A 119 -14.91 -3.19 5.32
N SER A 120 -13.70 -3.32 5.92
CA SER A 120 -13.51 -3.27 7.37
C SER A 120 -13.25 -1.84 7.85
N HIS A 121 -12.47 -1.08 7.11
CA HIS A 121 -12.09 0.31 7.44
C HIS A 121 -11.82 1.10 6.16
N LYS A 122 -11.63 2.39 6.28
CA LYS A 122 -11.27 3.27 5.16
C LYS A 122 -9.89 3.86 5.41
N PRO A 123 -8.95 3.75 4.44
CA PRO A 123 -7.64 4.38 4.58
C PRO A 123 -7.75 5.91 4.61
N ALA A 124 -6.73 6.57 5.16
CA ALA A 124 -6.58 8.00 4.97
C ALA A 124 -6.47 8.30 3.46
N ARG A 125 -7.14 9.36 2.97
CA ARG A 125 -7.16 9.69 1.55
C ARG A 125 -6.87 11.15 1.31
N THR A 126 -6.09 11.43 0.27
CA THR A 126 -6.00 12.74 -0.36
C THR A 126 -6.53 12.59 -1.79
N THR A 127 -7.30 13.55 -2.27
CA THR A 127 -7.80 13.56 -3.65
C THR A 127 -7.67 14.97 -4.21
N PHE A 128 -7.22 15.09 -5.44
CA PHE A 128 -7.23 16.34 -6.20
C PHE A 128 -7.54 16.07 -7.67
N GLY A 129 -8.11 17.05 -8.35
CA GLY A 129 -8.49 16.98 -9.77
C GLY A 129 -7.79 18.06 -10.59
N GLY A 130 -7.96 17.97 -11.91
CA GLY A 130 -7.34 18.89 -12.87
C GLY A 130 -5.91 18.51 -13.23
N ALA A 131 -5.53 17.24 -13.06
CA ALA A 131 -4.22 16.71 -13.44
C ALA A 131 -4.21 16.27 -14.91
N GLU A 132 -3.10 16.49 -15.59
CA GLU A 132 -2.81 15.91 -16.91
C GLU A 132 -2.23 14.50 -16.70
N LEU A 133 -3.05 13.45 -16.92
CA LEU A 133 -2.66 12.05 -16.68
C LEU A 133 -2.26 11.30 -17.96
N GLY A 134 -2.46 11.89 -19.11
CA GLY A 134 -2.25 11.27 -20.41
C GLY A 134 -3.56 10.84 -21.10
N ASP A 135 -3.44 10.38 -22.36
CA ASP A 135 -4.59 10.12 -23.23
C ASP A 135 -5.52 9.05 -22.67
N GLY A 136 -6.78 9.42 -22.47
CA GLY A 136 -7.83 8.50 -22.00
C GLY A 136 -7.77 8.13 -20.54
N ILE A 137 -6.77 8.57 -19.77
CA ILE A 137 -6.63 8.27 -18.34
C ILE A 137 -7.42 9.31 -17.54
N LEU A 138 -8.39 8.85 -16.76
CA LEU A 138 -9.26 9.71 -15.95
C LEU A 138 -8.87 9.69 -14.46
N VAL A 139 -8.13 8.65 -14.02
CA VAL A 139 -7.74 8.47 -12.63
C VAL A 139 -6.40 7.74 -12.52
N GLU A 140 -5.60 8.18 -11.55
CA GLU A 140 -4.43 7.47 -11.03
C GLU A 140 -4.55 7.38 -9.52
N ILE A 141 -4.21 6.21 -8.93
CA ILE A 141 -4.27 6.00 -7.49
C ILE A 141 -2.97 5.32 -7.03
N GLU A 142 -2.30 5.93 -6.06
CA GLU A 142 -1.22 5.30 -5.30
C GLU A 142 -1.71 4.91 -3.92
N CYS A 143 -1.09 3.88 -3.33
CA CYS A 143 -1.45 3.42 -1.99
C CYS A 143 -0.22 3.09 -1.15
N ILE A 144 -0.37 3.21 0.18
CA ILE A 144 0.58 2.72 1.17
C ILE A 144 -0.16 1.66 1.99
N ALA A 145 0.45 0.48 2.14
CA ALA A 145 -0.08 -0.60 2.96
C ALA A 145 0.90 -0.97 4.08
N LYS A 146 0.37 -1.53 5.18
CA LYS A 146 1.15 -2.12 6.27
C LYS A 146 1.07 -3.64 6.17
N LEU A 147 2.22 -4.31 5.98
CA LEU A 147 2.35 -5.76 5.86
C LEU A 147 2.43 -6.47 7.22
#